data_02d38fdf8dbe895d90dd82aab9d387da
#
_entry.id   02d38fdf8dbe895d90dd82aab9d387da
#
_cell.length_a   1.000
_cell.length_b   1.000
_cell.length_c   1.000
_cell.angle_alpha   90.00
_cell.angle_beta   90.00
_cell.angle_gamma   90.00
#
_symmetry.space_group_name_H-M   'P 1'
#
loop_
_entity.id
_entity.type
_entity.pdbx_description
1 polymer ?
#
loop_
_entity_poly.entity_id
_entity_poly.type
_entity_poly.pdbx_seq_one_letter_code
_entity_poly.pdbx_strand_id
1 'polypeptide(L)'
;MANILAVDDDRDLCTLLKTALERDGHTVETRTSGTQLTDTLCRWADCILLDVMMPGEDGFAVCRRIRAETDAPILFLTARTDEPSVLTGLGLGAD
;
A
#
# COMPACT_ATOMS: atom_id res chain seq x y z
N MET A 1 -16.71 -5.34 4.10
CA MET A 1 -16.30 -4.35 3.10
C MET A 1 -15.32 -3.37 3.73
N ALA A 2 -14.25 -3.13 3.03
CA ALA A 2 -13.20 -2.24 3.54
C ALA A 2 -12.81 -1.22 2.47
N ASN A 3 -12.29 -0.09 2.93
CA ASN A 3 -11.67 0.90 2.07
C ASN A 3 -10.19 0.55 1.96
N ILE A 4 -9.75 0.19 0.77
CA ILE A 4 -8.39 -0.27 0.53
C ILE A 4 -7.64 0.73 -0.35
N LEU A 5 -6.46 1.11 0.09
CA LEU A 5 -5.57 1.98 -0.67
C LEU A 5 -4.38 1.14 -1.13
N ALA A 6 -4.18 1.06 -2.44
CA ALA A 6 -3.06 0.31 -3.02
C ALA A 6 -2.10 1.27 -3.70
N VAL A 7 -0.83 1.18 -3.36
CA VAL A 7 0.21 2.07 -3.89
C VAL A 7 1.30 1.23 -4.52
N ASP A 8 1.42 1.32 -5.84
CA ASP A 8 2.39 0.57 -6.62
C ASP A 8 2.63 1.30 -7.93
N ASP A 9 3.87 1.46 -8.34
CA ASP A 9 4.20 2.13 -9.61
C ASP A 9 3.79 1.31 -10.84
N ASP A 10 3.50 0.04 -10.66
CA ASP A 10 3.00 -0.83 -11.73
C ASP A 10 1.48 -0.63 -11.87
N ARG A 11 1.09 0.07 -12.92
CA ARG A 11 -0.32 0.39 -13.16
C ARG A 11 -1.15 -0.85 -13.46
N ASP A 12 -0.56 -1.83 -14.12
CA ASP A 12 -1.27 -3.09 -14.42
C ASP A 12 -1.58 -3.84 -13.14
N LEU A 13 -0.64 -3.88 -12.22
CA LEU A 13 -0.86 -4.49 -10.92
C LEU A 13 -1.94 -3.74 -10.13
N CYS A 14 -1.91 -2.42 -10.17
CA CYS A 14 -2.95 -1.61 -9.51
C CYS A 14 -4.33 -1.95 -10.07
N THR A 15 -4.45 -2.05 -11.39
CA THR A 15 -5.71 -2.39 -12.04
C THR A 15 -6.17 -3.79 -11.63
N LEU A 16 -5.24 -4.74 -11.60
CA LEU A 16 -5.54 -6.10 -11.21
C LEU A 16 -6.04 -6.18 -9.78
N LEU A 17 -5.34 -5.51 -8.86
CA LEU A 17 -5.73 -5.48 -7.44
C LEU A 17 -7.09 -4.83 -7.27
N LYS A 18 -7.32 -3.70 -7.93
CA LYS A 18 -8.60 -3.00 -7.84
C LYS A 18 -9.72 -3.89 -8.32
N THR A 19 -9.57 -4.53 -9.46
CA THR A 19 -10.59 -5.41 -10.02
C THR A 19 -10.89 -6.57 -9.07
N ALA A 20 -9.86 -7.23 -8.57
CA ALA A 20 -10.02 -8.39 -7.71
C ALA A 20 -10.68 -8.03 -6.38
N LEU A 21 -10.23 -6.94 -5.76
CA LEU A 21 -10.74 -6.55 -4.45
C LEU A 21 -12.14 -5.96 -4.53
N GLU A 22 -12.44 -5.22 -5.59
CA GLU A 22 -13.79 -4.70 -5.78
C GLU A 22 -14.80 -5.81 -6.02
N ARG A 23 -14.36 -6.89 -6.66
CA ARG A 23 -15.20 -8.07 -6.85
C ARG A 23 -15.62 -8.67 -5.52
N ASP A 24 -14.76 -8.58 -4.51
CA ASP A 24 -15.05 -9.08 -3.16
C ASP A 24 -15.83 -8.07 -2.31
N GLY A 25 -16.24 -6.94 -2.88
CA GLY A 25 -17.08 -5.98 -2.21
C GLY A 25 -16.34 -4.84 -1.52
N HIS A 26 -15.04 -4.71 -1.74
CA HIS A 26 -14.26 -3.62 -1.15
C HIS A 26 -14.28 -2.39 -2.04
N THR A 27 -14.04 -1.23 -1.44
CA THR A 27 -13.81 0.01 -2.19
C THR A 27 -12.30 0.23 -2.30
N VAL A 28 -11.79 0.44 -3.51
CA VAL A 28 -10.36 0.49 -3.75
C VAL A 28 -9.96 1.78 -4.43
N GLU A 29 -8.98 2.46 -3.86
CA GLU A 29 -8.28 3.56 -4.50
C GLU A 29 -6.85 3.12 -4.79
N THR A 30 -6.31 3.53 -5.94
CA THR A 30 -4.95 3.18 -6.31
C THR A 30 -4.15 4.45 -6.57
N ARG A 31 -2.87 4.39 -6.25
CA ARG A 31 -1.91 5.46 -6.55
C ARG A 31 -0.63 4.83 -7.06
N THR A 32 0.11 5.55 -7.87
CA THR A 32 1.34 5.04 -8.48
C THR A 32 2.60 5.59 -7.81
N SER A 33 2.43 6.46 -6.81
CA SER A 33 3.55 7.07 -6.11
C SER A 33 3.14 7.44 -4.69
N GLY A 34 4.07 7.33 -3.76
CA GLY A 34 3.85 7.77 -2.39
C GLY A 34 3.62 9.27 -2.26
N THR A 35 4.07 10.06 -3.24
CA THR A 35 3.84 11.51 -3.24
C THR A 35 2.38 11.87 -3.47
N GLN A 36 1.58 10.93 -3.95
CA GLN A 36 0.16 11.13 -4.20
C GLN A 36 -0.71 10.82 -2.97
N LEU A 37 -0.09 10.42 -1.87
CA LEU A 37 -0.82 10.05 -0.66
C LEU A 37 -1.05 11.29 0.19
N THR A 38 -2.32 11.67 0.30
CA THR A 38 -2.73 12.77 1.17
C THR A 38 -3.11 12.22 2.54
N ASP A 39 -3.12 13.08 3.55
CA ASP A 39 -3.54 12.70 4.89
C ASP A 39 -4.98 12.22 4.89
N THR A 40 -5.83 12.88 4.11
CA THR A 40 -7.25 12.51 3.99
C THR A 40 -7.38 11.09 3.42
N LEU A 41 -6.61 10.78 2.38
CA LEU A 41 -6.65 9.46 1.76
C LEU A 41 -6.16 8.38 2.71
N CYS A 42 -5.10 8.65 3.44
CA CYS A 42 -4.57 7.71 4.44
C CYS A 42 -5.57 7.45 5.55
N ARG A 43 -6.28 8.47 6.01
CA ARG A 43 -7.31 8.31 7.05
C ARG A 43 -8.56 7.61 6.53
N TRP A 44 -8.85 7.75 5.24
CA TRP A 44 -9.96 7.07 4.60
C TRP A 44 -9.75 5.55 4.56
N ALA A 45 -8.52 5.10 4.39
CA ALA A 45 -8.22 3.69 4.17
C ALA A 45 -8.37 2.87 5.45
N ASP A 46 -8.99 1.71 5.30
CA ASP A 46 -9.04 0.70 6.36
C ASP A 46 -7.85 -0.24 6.28
N CYS A 47 -7.21 -0.31 5.11
CA CYS A 47 -6.03 -1.14 4.86
C CYS A 47 -5.22 -0.50 3.73
N ILE A 48 -3.92 -0.52 3.86
CA ILE A 48 -3.02 0.04 2.86
C ILE A 48 -2.09 -1.05 2.34
N LEU A 49 -2.06 -1.21 1.02
CA LEU A 49 -1.14 -2.11 0.33
C LEU A 49 -0.06 -1.23 -0.29
N LEU A 50 1.19 -1.43 0.09
CA LEU A 50 2.26 -0.51 -0.26
C LEU A 50 3.44 -1.26 -0.87
N ASP A 51 3.82 -0.89 -2.08
CA ASP A 51 4.99 -1.44 -2.74
C ASP A 51 6.27 -0.86 -2.11
N VAL A 52 7.24 -1.72 -1.83
CA VAL A 52 8.52 -1.30 -1.25
C VAL A 52 9.52 -0.86 -2.32
N MET A 53 9.32 -1.25 -3.57
CA MET A 53 10.29 -1.09 -4.64
C MET A 53 9.82 -0.09 -5.70
N MET A 54 9.48 1.12 -5.29
CA MET A 54 9.05 2.15 -6.23
C MET A 54 10.25 3.02 -6.64
N PRO A 55 10.37 3.36 -7.94
CA PRO A 55 11.46 4.23 -8.39
C PRO A 55 11.44 5.58 -7.67
N GLY A 56 12.60 5.98 -7.19
CA GLY A 56 12.74 7.26 -6.51
C GLY A 56 12.11 7.33 -5.13
N GLU A 57 11.53 6.24 -4.65
CA GLU A 57 10.90 6.19 -3.34
C GLU A 57 11.25 4.89 -2.63
N ASP A 58 11.44 5.00 -1.32
CA ASP A 58 11.59 3.84 -0.45
C ASP A 58 10.22 3.60 0.22
N GLY A 59 9.61 2.46 -0.06
CA GLY A 59 8.31 2.11 0.52
C GLY A 59 8.34 2.11 2.04
N PHE A 60 9.46 1.74 2.65
CA PHE A 60 9.57 1.78 4.11
C PHE A 60 9.55 3.22 4.63
N ALA A 61 10.18 4.16 3.92
CA ALA A 61 10.13 5.57 4.28
C ALA A 61 8.71 6.13 4.14
N VAL A 62 8.01 5.74 3.08
CA VAL A 62 6.61 6.11 2.89
C VAL A 62 5.76 5.58 4.03
N CYS A 63 5.97 4.33 4.42
CA CYS A 63 5.25 3.71 5.53
C CYS A 63 5.44 4.51 6.83
N ARG A 64 6.68 4.88 7.14
CA ARG A 64 6.97 5.67 8.35
C ARG A 64 6.25 7.02 8.31
N ARG A 65 6.21 7.66 7.13
CA ARG A 65 5.58 8.96 6.97
C ARG A 65 4.07 8.88 7.18
N ILE A 66 3.42 7.90 6.55
CA ILE A 66 1.96 7.81 6.61
C ILE A 66 1.47 7.21 7.92
N ARG A 67 2.32 6.52 8.66
CA ARG A 67 1.93 5.93 9.96
C ARG A 67 1.49 7.00 10.96
N ALA A 68 1.98 8.22 10.82
CA ALA A 68 1.55 9.33 11.65
C ALA A 68 0.09 9.73 11.39
N GLU A 69 -0.46 9.37 10.23
CA GLU A 69 -1.78 9.82 9.80
C GLU A 69 -2.83 8.71 9.86
N THR A 70 -2.44 7.47 10.12
CA THR A 70 -3.38 6.37 10.13
C THR A 70 -2.90 5.22 11.00
N ASP A 71 -3.85 4.54 11.63
CA ASP A 71 -3.60 3.28 12.35
C ASP A 71 -3.96 2.07 11.51
N ALA A 72 -4.36 2.26 10.26
CA ALA A 72 -4.75 1.16 9.38
C ALA A 72 -3.59 0.19 9.18
N PRO A 73 -3.87 -1.12 9.07
CA PRO A 73 -2.84 -2.09 8.70
C PRO A 73 -2.17 -1.70 7.39
N ILE A 74 -0.85 -1.80 7.36
CA ILE A 74 -0.06 -1.57 6.16
C ILE A 74 0.61 -2.88 5.79
N LEU A 75 0.28 -3.40 4.60
CA LEU A 75 0.86 -4.62 4.09
C LEU A 75 1.77 -4.26 2.93
N PHE A 76 3.00 -4.76 2.95
CA PHE A 76 3.93 -4.50 1.88
C PHE A 76 3.71 -5.47 0.73
N LEU A 77 3.74 -4.91 -0.49
CA LEU A 77 3.74 -5.68 -1.73
C LEU A 77 5.17 -5.77 -2.23
N THR A 78 5.51 -6.91 -2.85
CA THR A 78 6.79 -7.05 -3.52
C THR A 78 6.62 -7.94 -4.74
N ALA A 79 7.33 -7.60 -5.81
CA ALA A 79 7.39 -8.44 -6.99
C ALA A 79 8.33 -9.62 -6.80
N ARG A 80 9.10 -9.64 -5.71
CA ARG A 80 10.13 -10.65 -5.44
C ARG A 80 9.62 -11.60 -4.37
N THR A 81 8.95 -12.63 -4.82
CA THR A 81 8.26 -13.56 -3.92
C THR A 81 9.19 -14.43 -3.10
N ASP A 82 10.46 -14.51 -3.48
CA ASP A 82 11.47 -15.27 -2.77
C ASP A 82 12.19 -14.44 -1.69
N GLU A 83 11.80 -13.20 -1.50
CA GLU A 83 12.48 -12.28 -0.62
C GLU A 83 11.90 -12.31 0.80
N PRO A 84 12.74 -12.37 1.83
CA PRO A 84 12.29 -12.22 3.20
C PRO A 84 11.93 -10.77 3.56
N SER A 85 12.09 -9.84 2.65
CA SER A 85 11.82 -8.43 2.89
C SER A 85 10.38 -8.15 3.34
N VAL A 86 9.44 -9.00 2.97
CA VAL A 86 8.06 -8.87 3.44
C VAL A 86 8.02 -8.93 4.97
N LEU A 87 8.73 -9.88 5.56
CA LEU A 87 8.79 -10.02 7.02
C LEU A 87 9.56 -8.86 7.64
N THR A 88 10.63 -8.42 7.00
CA THR A 88 11.40 -7.26 7.45
C THR A 88 10.52 -6.02 7.47
N GLY A 89 9.68 -5.85 6.45
CA GLY A 89 8.78 -4.71 6.36
C GLY A 89 7.82 -4.60 7.52
N LEU A 90 7.38 -5.72 8.07
CA LEU A 90 6.46 -5.72 9.20
C LEU A 90 7.06 -5.05 10.43
N GLY A 91 8.37 -5.07 10.58
CA GLY A 91 9.05 -4.41 11.69
C GLY A 91 9.06 -2.89 11.61
N LEU A 92 8.60 -2.31 10.50
CA LEU A 92 8.61 -0.86 10.27
C LEU A 92 7.23 -0.23 10.38
N GLY A 93 6.31 -0.86 11.06
CA GLY A 93 4.97 -0.33 11.26
C GLY A 93 3.89 -0.94 10.38
N ALA A 94 4.26 -1.87 9.53
CA ALA A 94 3.31 -2.66 8.76
C ALA A 94 2.82 -3.83 9.59
N ASP A 95 1.67 -4.34 9.23
CA ASP A 95 1.07 -5.48 9.93
C ASP A 95 1.28 -6.78 9.21
#